data_00e81eca52b622ad462d45e22066dd25
#
_entry.id   00e81eca52b622ad462d45e22066dd25
#
_cell.length_a   1.000
_cell.length_b   1.000
_cell.length_c   1.000
_cell.angle_alpha   90.00
_cell.angle_beta   90.00
_cell.angle_gamma   90.00
#
_symmetry.space_group_name_H-M   'P 1'
#
loop_
_entity.id
_entity.type
_entity.pdbx_description
1 polymer ?
#
loop_
_entity_poly.entity_id
_entity_poly.type
_entity_poly.pdbx_seq_one_letter_code
_entity_poly.pdbx_strand_id
1 'polypeptide(L)'
;MTHGPVADPYAEPVDVEEVRMAVYDSFSRTGTAPDRGLLAERFSASVAQIDEALRRLTDSRHLALAADGSIVMAHPFSSVPLGFSVMGTNTLWWGGCAWDSFALPHLLPWEDEVLVATRCPSCATPHAWSVGTESPPPGDQVAHFLVPAAHMWDDVVHTCGNQRIFCSRDCVDAWLHDTGQDEGYVMDLSTLWHLAAHWYDGRLSRGYVRREPSAAADYLRNVGLSGTFWGL
;
A
#
# COMPACT_ATOMS: atom_id res chain seq x y z
N MET A 1 3.14 -9.68 42.94
CA MET A 1 4.04 -8.74 42.24
C MET A 1 4.90 -9.60 41.32
N THR A 2 4.46 -9.79 40.08
CA THR A 2 5.21 -10.52 39.07
C THR A 2 6.13 -9.49 38.39
N HIS A 3 7.44 -9.59 38.64
CA HIS A 3 8.43 -8.84 37.89
C HIS A 3 8.36 -9.32 36.43
N GLY A 4 7.98 -8.42 35.53
CA GLY A 4 8.13 -8.68 34.09
C GLY A 4 9.61 -8.95 33.78
N PRO A 5 9.90 -9.69 32.68
CA PRO A 5 11.26 -10.00 32.31
C PRO A 5 12.07 -8.71 32.10
N VAL A 6 13.16 -8.60 32.83
CA VAL A 6 14.16 -7.53 32.68
C VAL A 6 14.80 -7.75 31.30
N ALA A 7 14.75 -6.74 30.43
CA ALA A 7 15.43 -6.80 29.14
C ALA A 7 16.92 -7.10 29.34
N ASP A 8 17.41 -8.14 28.66
CA ASP A 8 18.84 -8.47 28.65
C ASP A 8 19.58 -7.36 27.86
N PRO A 9 20.48 -6.59 28.50
CA PRO A 9 21.21 -5.52 27.83
C PRO A 9 22.24 -6.02 26.79
N TYR A 10 22.43 -7.34 26.69
CA TYR A 10 23.34 -7.99 25.73
C TYR A 10 22.60 -8.77 24.65
N ALA A 11 21.26 -8.71 24.60
CA ALA A 11 20.51 -9.36 23.53
C ALA A 11 20.88 -8.71 22.19
N GLU A 12 21.28 -9.51 21.22
CA GLU A 12 21.57 -9.03 19.88
C GLU A 12 20.33 -8.33 19.27
N PRO A 13 20.51 -7.25 18.51
CA PRO A 13 19.42 -6.57 17.85
C PRO A 13 18.74 -7.52 16.86
N VAL A 14 17.41 -7.48 16.83
CA VAL A 14 16.63 -8.26 15.85
C VAL A 14 16.98 -7.79 14.44
N ASP A 15 17.18 -8.73 13.52
CA ASP A 15 17.40 -8.41 12.12
C ASP A 15 16.13 -7.75 11.53
N VAL A 16 16.24 -6.48 11.17
CA VAL A 16 15.14 -5.65 10.64
C VAL A 16 14.62 -6.23 9.33
N GLU A 17 15.49 -6.82 8.51
CA GLU A 17 15.08 -7.43 7.25
C GLU A 17 14.25 -8.69 7.48
N GLU A 18 14.58 -9.50 8.49
CA GLU A 18 13.76 -10.66 8.86
C GLU A 18 12.38 -10.23 9.38
N VAL A 19 12.29 -9.14 10.16
CA VAL A 19 11.01 -8.59 10.60
C VAL A 19 10.22 -8.08 9.40
N ARG A 20 10.86 -7.38 8.46
CA ARG A 20 10.22 -6.94 7.22
C ARG A 20 9.62 -8.12 6.46
N MET A 21 10.41 -9.16 6.24
CA MET A 21 9.98 -10.38 5.55
C MET A 21 8.78 -11.03 6.26
N ALA A 22 8.80 -11.12 7.60
CA ALA A 22 7.72 -11.69 8.37
C ALA A 22 6.42 -10.89 8.25
N VAL A 23 6.51 -9.55 8.25
CA VAL A 23 5.36 -8.67 8.07
C VAL A 23 4.74 -8.85 6.69
N TYR A 24 5.56 -8.83 5.62
CA TYR A 24 5.08 -8.99 4.26
C TYR A 24 4.56 -10.41 3.98
N ASP A 25 5.16 -11.46 4.56
CA ASP A 25 4.66 -12.83 4.47
C ASP A 25 3.27 -12.95 5.12
N SER A 26 3.07 -12.36 6.31
CA SER A 26 1.75 -12.34 6.96
C SER A 26 0.71 -11.68 6.08
N PHE A 27 0.93 -10.44 5.65
CA PHE A 27 -0.02 -9.72 4.80
C PHE A 27 -0.31 -10.46 3.50
N SER A 28 0.70 -10.92 2.80
CA SER A 28 0.53 -11.55 1.49
C SER A 28 -0.27 -12.84 1.56
N ARG A 29 -0.16 -13.61 2.66
CA ARG A 29 -0.84 -14.90 2.82
C ARG A 29 -2.16 -14.83 3.58
N THR A 30 -2.29 -13.90 4.52
CA THR A 30 -3.45 -13.86 5.43
C THR A 30 -4.30 -12.59 5.30
N GLY A 31 -3.83 -11.58 4.56
CA GLY A 31 -4.48 -10.28 4.45
C GLY A 31 -4.35 -9.40 5.69
N THR A 32 -3.59 -9.83 6.71
CA THR A 32 -3.52 -9.15 8.01
C THR A 32 -2.09 -8.90 8.46
N ALA A 33 -1.90 -7.80 9.23
CA ALA A 33 -0.64 -7.56 9.92
C ALA A 33 -0.38 -8.64 11.00
N PRO A 34 0.87 -9.04 11.20
CA PRO A 34 1.20 -9.92 12.33
C PRO A 34 1.11 -9.14 13.65
N ASP A 35 0.70 -9.84 14.73
CA ASP A 35 0.76 -9.30 16.08
C ASP A 35 2.23 -9.14 16.55
N ARG A 36 2.51 -8.07 17.30
CA ARG A 36 3.86 -7.76 17.81
C ARG A 36 4.38 -8.81 18.80
N GLY A 37 3.48 -9.39 19.60
CA GLY A 37 3.81 -10.48 20.52
C GLY A 37 4.21 -11.74 19.76
N LEU A 38 3.47 -12.09 18.70
CA LEU A 38 3.82 -13.22 17.83
C LEU A 38 5.15 -13.01 17.10
N LEU A 39 5.44 -11.79 16.67
CA LEU A 39 6.77 -11.47 16.12
C LEU A 39 7.87 -11.62 17.19
N ALA A 40 7.63 -11.15 18.41
CA ALA A 40 8.57 -11.28 19.52
C ALA A 40 8.86 -12.77 19.82
N GLU A 41 7.84 -13.60 19.89
CA GLU A 41 7.99 -15.06 20.06
C GLU A 41 8.79 -15.68 18.89
N ARG A 42 8.41 -15.36 17.65
CA ARG A 42 9.07 -15.89 16.44
C ARG A 42 10.57 -15.59 16.41
N PHE A 43 10.96 -14.40 16.84
CA PHE A 43 12.35 -13.95 16.81
C PHE A 43 13.09 -14.15 18.14
N SER A 44 12.45 -14.78 19.14
CA SER A 44 13.02 -14.92 20.50
C SER A 44 13.49 -13.57 21.07
N ALA A 45 12.73 -12.52 20.82
CA ALA A 45 13.03 -11.14 21.15
C ALA A 45 12.00 -10.56 22.11
N SER A 46 12.30 -9.42 22.71
CA SER A 46 11.32 -8.64 23.45
C SER A 46 10.42 -7.84 22.51
N VAL A 47 9.20 -7.53 22.93
CA VAL A 47 8.29 -6.64 22.19
C VAL A 47 8.96 -5.29 21.89
N ALA A 48 9.77 -4.76 22.82
CA ALA A 48 10.50 -3.51 22.62
C ALA A 48 11.52 -3.57 21.47
N GLN A 49 12.18 -4.72 21.27
CA GLN A 49 13.09 -4.92 20.14
C GLN A 49 12.33 -5.02 18.81
N ILE A 50 11.15 -5.64 18.82
CA ILE A 50 10.26 -5.65 17.64
C ILE A 50 9.76 -4.24 17.33
N ASP A 51 9.33 -3.48 18.33
CA ASP A 51 8.88 -2.09 18.15
C ASP A 51 10.01 -1.21 17.57
N GLU A 52 11.25 -1.42 17.98
CA GLU A 52 12.41 -0.75 17.40
C GLU A 52 12.63 -1.13 15.93
N ALA A 53 12.54 -2.42 15.59
CA ALA A 53 12.66 -2.89 14.22
C ALA A 53 11.54 -2.31 13.33
N LEU A 54 10.29 -2.29 13.81
CA LEU A 54 9.15 -1.71 13.09
C LEU A 54 9.32 -0.19 12.88
N ARG A 55 9.85 0.56 13.87
CA ARG A 55 10.16 1.99 13.70
C ARG A 55 11.21 2.21 12.61
N ARG A 56 12.29 1.43 12.60
CA ARG A 56 13.32 1.49 11.55
C ARG A 56 12.76 1.18 10.16
N LEU A 57 11.82 0.24 10.05
CA LEU A 57 11.10 -0.04 8.81
C LEU A 57 10.19 1.13 8.40
N THR A 58 9.62 1.84 9.35
CA THR A 58 8.83 3.06 9.09
C THR A 58 9.73 4.21 8.62
N ASP A 59 10.86 4.44 9.27
CA ASP A 59 11.83 5.47 8.88
C ASP A 59 12.37 5.24 7.46
N SER A 60 12.52 3.97 7.05
CA SER A 60 12.88 3.58 5.68
C SER A 60 11.68 3.46 4.74
N ARG A 61 10.48 3.87 5.19
CA ARG A 61 9.23 3.90 4.41
C ARG A 61 8.81 2.53 3.85
N HIS A 62 9.08 1.46 4.58
CA HIS A 62 8.54 0.13 4.28
C HIS A 62 7.17 -0.08 4.90
N LEU A 63 6.93 0.51 6.06
CA LEU A 63 5.69 0.40 6.84
C LEU A 63 5.15 1.78 7.20
N ALA A 64 3.87 1.80 7.61
CA ALA A 64 3.29 2.89 8.38
C ALA A 64 2.70 2.32 9.67
N LEU A 65 2.93 3.00 10.80
CA LEU A 65 2.45 2.60 12.12
C LEU A 65 1.40 3.60 12.62
N ALA A 66 0.42 3.10 13.37
CA ALA A 66 -0.46 3.93 14.18
C ALA A 66 0.26 4.45 15.42
N ALA A 67 -0.38 5.38 16.14
CA ALA A 67 0.17 5.97 17.35
C ALA A 67 0.43 4.94 18.47
N ASP A 68 -0.30 3.82 18.48
CA ASP A 68 -0.13 2.70 19.43
C ASP A 68 0.96 1.70 18.98
N GLY A 69 1.62 1.96 17.85
CA GLY A 69 2.66 1.12 17.27
C GLY A 69 2.14 -0.06 16.44
N SER A 70 0.82 -0.19 16.24
CA SER A 70 0.26 -1.21 15.34
C SER A 70 0.58 -0.89 13.88
N ILE A 71 0.77 -1.93 13.06
CA ILE A 71 1.06 -1.76 11.64
C ILE A 71 -0.23 -1.38 10.91
N VAL A 72 -0.28 -0.17 10.35
CA VAL A 72 -1.43 0.31 9.56
C VAL A 72 -1.28 -0.10 8.11
N MET A 73 -0.08 0.02 7.55
CA MET A 73 0.18 -0.29 6.14
C MET A 73 1.56 -0.93 5.94
N ALA A 74 1.60 -1.86 5.01
CA ALA A 74 2.82 -2.41 4.41
C ALA A 74 2.57 -2.51 2.89
N HIS A 75 2.72 -1.38 2.19
CA HIS A 75 2.30 -1.26 0.78
C HIS A 75 2.73 -2.43 -0.10
N PRO A 76 1.80 -2.99 -0.89
CA PRO A 76 0.44 -2.51 -1.21
C PRO A 76 -0.67 -2.95 -0.24
N PHE A 77 -0.34 -3.55 0.90
CA PHE A 77 -1.31 -4.05 1.88
C PHE A 77 -1.67 -2.98 2.93
N SER A 78 -2.91 -3.06 3.42
CA SER A 78 -3.39 -2.24 4.54
C SER A 78 -4.04 -3.09 5.62
N SER A 79 -3.88 -2.70 6.89
CA SER A 79 -4.64 -3.26 8.01
C SER A 79 -5.99 -2.57 8.21
N VAL A 80 -6.19 -1.43 7.54
CA VAL A 80 -7.40 -0.61 7.68
C VAL A 80 -8.13 -0.49 6.34
N PRO A 81 -9.47 -0.45 6.34
CA PRO A 81 -10.26 -0.32 5.12
C PRO A 81 -10.18 1.13 4.58
N LEU A 82 -9.36 1.37 3.55
CA LEU A 82 -9.23 2.66 2.87
C LEU A 82 -10.11 2.77 1.62
N GLY A 83 -11.14 1.92 1.52
CA GLY A 83 -12.15 1.98 0.47
C GLY A 83 -11.98 0.97 -0.66
N PHE A 84 -10.98 0.09 -0.57
CA PHE A 84 -10.79 -1.02 -1.51
C PHE A 84 -10.76 -2.36 -0.77
N SER A 85 -11.43 -3.35 -1.34
CA SER A 85 -11.25 -4.75 -1.01
C SER A 85 -10.73 -5.50 -2.23
N VAL A 86 -9.78 -6.40 -2.02
CA VAL A 86 -9.16 -7.19 -3.07
C VAL A 86 -9.30 -8.66 -2.69
N MET A 87 -10.03 -9.41 -3.51
CA MET A 87 -10.27 -10.83 -3.30
C MET A 87 -9.42 -11.63 -4.27
N GLY A 88 -8.49 -12.41 -3.73
CA GLY A 88 -7.77 -13.44 -4.46
C GLY A 88 -8.44 -14.80 -4.34
N THR A 89 -7.73 -15.85 -4.71
CA THR A 89 -8.24 -17.21 -4.71
C THR A 89 -8.67 -17.69 -3.31
N ASN A 90 -7.88 -17.37 -2.28
CA ASN A 90 -8.12 -17.83 -0.91
C ASN A 90 -8.01 -16.73 0.15
N THR A 91 -7.66 -15.51 -0.24
CA THR A 91 -7.36 -14.42 0.71
C THR A 91 -8.07 -13.14 0.31
N LEU A 92 -8.59 -12.44 1.30
CA LEU A 92 -9.12 -11.09 1.17
C LEU A 92 -8.11 -10.11 1.76
N TRP A 93 -7.72 -9.12 0.97
CA TRP A 93 -6.88 -8.01 1.42
C TRP A 93 -7.68 -6.70 1.43
N TRP A 94 -7.32 -5.82 2.37
CA TRP A 94 -7.58 -4.41 2.18
C TRP A 94 -6.46 -3.84 1.31
N GLY A 95 -6.81 -3.32 0.14
CA GLY A 95 -5.90 -2.52 -0.67
C GLY A 95 -5.69 -1.17 -0.01
N GLY A 96 -4.44 -0.67 0.01
CA GLY A 96 -4.16 0.64 0.57
C GLY A 96 -4.86 1.77 -0.19
N CYS A 97 -4.82 1.70 -1.52
CA CYS A 97 -5.42 2.68 -2.42
C CYS A 97 -5.74 2.05 -3.79
N ALA A 98 -6.16 2.87 -4.76
CA ALA A 98 -6.36 2.40 -6.15
C ALA A 98 -5.08 1.79 -6.74
N TRP A 99 -3.94 2.47 -6.57
CA TRP A 99 -2.64 1.99 -7.03
C TRP A 99 -2.26 0.66 -6.39
N ASP A 100 -2.32 0.60 -5.06
CA ASP A 100 -2.00 -0.60 -4.28
C ASP A 100 -2.88 -1.79 -4.65
N SER A 101 -4.18 -1.54 -4.82
CA SER A 101 -5.16 -2.59 -5.13
C SER A 101 -4.92 -3.22 -6.51
N PHE A 102 -4.55 -2.40 -7.50
CA PHE A 102 -4.22 -2.87 -8.84
C PHE A 102 -2.85 -3.53 -8.91
N ALA A 103 -1.98 -3.28 -7.94
CA ALA A 103 -0.64 -3.88 -7.89
C ALA A 103 -0.61 -5.30 -7.30
N LEU A 104 -1.65 -5.71 -6.56
CA LEU A 104 -1.63 -7.01 -5.85
C LEU A 104 -1.42 -8.22 -6.78
N PRO A 105 -2.10 -8.38 -7.94
CA PRO A 105 -1.86 -9.53 -8.80
C PRO A 105 -0.44 -9.55 -9.40
N HIS A 106 0.16 -8.38 -9.62
CA HIS A 106 1.54 -8.28 -10.10
C HIS A 106 2.58 -8.61 -9.03
N LEU A 107 2.25 -8.40 -7.75
CA LEU A 107 3.13 -8.69 -6.63
C LEU A 107 3.05 -10.13 -6.15
N LEU A 108 1.86 -10.75 -6.25
CA LEU A 108 1.55 -12.05 -5.68
C LEU A 108 1.65 -13.15 -6.77
N PRO A 109 2.76 -13.90 -6.86
CA PRO A 109 2.99 -14.84 -7.97
C PRO A 109 2.05 -16.06 -7.97
N TRP A 110 1.18 -16.19 -6.97
CA TRP A 110 0.16 -17.24 -6.88
C TRP A 110 -1.26 -16.74 -7.19
N GLU A 111 -1.41 -15.46 -7.57
CA GLU A 111 -2.68 -14.86 -7.99
C GLU A 111 -2.52 -14.37 -9.43
N ASP A 112 -3.06 -15.10 -10.39
CA ASP A 112 -3.06 -14.68 -11.80
C ASP A 112 -4.00 -13.51 -12.03
N GLU A 113 -5.08 -13.45 -11.23
CA GLU A 113 -6.13 -12.43 -11.27
C GLU A 113 -6.72 -12.25 -9.88
N VAL A 114 -7.11 -11.03 -9.53
CA VAL A 114 -7.85 -10.70 -8.30
C VAL A 114 -9.09 -9.88 -8.61
N LEU A 115 -10.13 -9.99 -7.77
CA LEU A 115 -11.30 -9.11 -7.85
C LEU A 115 -11.07 -7.88 -6.97
N VAL A 116 -10.92 -6.72 -7.60
CA VAL A 116 -10.82 -5.42 -6.92
C VAL A 116 -12.19 -4.77 -6.84
N ALA A 117 -12.68 -4.44 -5.65
CA ALA A 117 -13.96 -3.79 -5.45
C ALA A 117 -13.84 -2.50 -4.64
N THR A 118 -14.63 -1.50 -5.03
CA THR A 118 -14.70 -0.18 -4.37
C THR A 118 -16.05 0.49 -4.64
N ARG A 119 -16.21 1.72 -4.15
CA ARG A 119 -17.33 2.61 -4.49
C ARG A 119 -16.82 3.96 -4.95
N CYS A 120 -17.52 4.56 -5.91
CA CYS A 120 -17.29 5.93 -6.31
C CYS A 120 -17.48 6.87 -5.11
N PRO A 121 -16.48 7.70 -4.75
CA PRO A 121 -16.60 8.61 -3.60
C PRO A 121 -17.70 9.68 -3.74
N SER A 122 -18.05 10.05 -4.99
CA SER A 122 -19.07 11.06 -5.26
C SER A 122 -20.48 10.49 -5.18
N CYS A 123 -20.78 9.44 -5.95
CA CYS A 123 -22.15 8.94 -6.13
C CYS A 123 -22.42 7.57 -5.47
N ALA A 124 -21.44 7.00 -4.77
CA ALA A 124 -21.48 5.71 -4.10
C ALA A 124 -21.78 4.50 -5.03
N THR A 125 -21.76 4.68 -6.34
CA THR A 125 -21.91 3.57 -7.31
C THR A 125 -20.84 2.51 -7.04
N PRO A 126 -21.21 1.23 -6.86
CA PRO A 126 -20.26 0.16 -6.65
C PRO A 126 -19.53 -0.19 -7.95
N HIS A 127 -18.25 -0.49 -7.84
CA HIS A 127 -17.40 -0.96 -8.92
C HIS A 127 -16.68 -2.23 -8.52
N ALA A 128 -16.46 -3.12 -9.48
CA ALA A 128 -15.62 -4.29 -9.33
C ALA A 128 -14.96 -4.63 -10.67
N TRP A 129 -13.69 -5.01 -10.62
CA TRP A 129 -12.91 -5.42 -11.80
C TRP A 129 -12.14 -6.70 -11.47
N SER A 130 -12.11 -7.62 -12.43
CA SER A 130 -11.05 -8.61 -12.50
C SER A 130 -9.77 -7.92 -12.97
N VAL A 131 -8.77 -7.88 -12.13
CA VAL A 131 -7.46 -7.27 -12.41
C VAL A 131 -6.42 -8.38 -12.48
N GLY A 132 -5.89 -8.61 -13.67
CA GLY A 132 -4.84 -9.60 -13.93
C GLY A 132 -3.54 -8.95 -14.36
N THR A 133 -2.57 -9.79 -14.76
CA THR A 133 -1.21 -9.37 -15.13
C THR A 133 -1.00 -9.18 -16.64
N GLU A 134 -1.96 -9.59 -17.48
CA GLU A 134 -1.79 -9.59 -18.94
C GLU A 134 -2.28 -8.31 -19.62
N SER A 135 -3.37 -7.72 -19.11
CA SER A 135 -3.97 -6.53 -19.72
C SER A 135 -4.78 -5.71 -18.70
N PRO A 136 -4.92 -4.39 -18.93
CA PRO A 136 -5.76 -3.55 -18.10
C PRO A 136 -7.21 -4.04 -18.08
N PRO A 137 -7.91 -3.93 -16.95
CA PRO A 137 -9.33 -4.22 -16.90
C PRO A 137 -10.13 -3.21 -17.77
N PRO A 138 -11.22 -3.63 -18.42
CA PRO A 138 -12.06 -2.73 -19.20
C PRO A 138 -12.86 -1.78 -18.29
N GLY A 139 -13.14 -0.59 -18.78
CA GLY A 139 -14.02 0.40 -18.13
C GLY A 139 -13.63 1.83 -18.44
N ASP A 140 -14.60 2.73 -18.30
CA ASP A 140 -14.44 4.17 -18.53
C ASP A 140 -14.23 4.95 -17.21
N GLN A 141 -14.08 4.24 -16.09
CA GLN A 141 -13.83 4.84 -14.79
C GLN A 141 -12.44 5.49 -14.78
N VAL A 142 -12.30 6.48 -13.90
CA VAL A 142 -11.04 7.21 -13.75
C VAL A 142 -10.51 7.09 -12.33
N ALA A 143 -9.21 6.95 -12.22
CA ALA A 143 -8.53 7.09 -10.94
C ALA A 143 -8.17 8.56 -10.71
N HIS A 144 -8.37 9.03 -9.49
CA HIS A 144 -7.98 10.35 -9.03
C HIS A 144 -7.05 10.24 -7.83
N PHE A 145 -5.92 10.95 -7.89
CA PHE A 145 -4.93 11.04 -6.83
C PHE A 145 -4.85 12.50 -6.35
N LEU A 146 -5.20 12.73 -5.09
CA LEU A 146 -5.30 14.08 -4.54
C LEU A 146 -3.92 14.66 -4.17
N VAL A 147 -3.06 13.84 -3.55
CA VAL A 147 -1.79 14.30 -2.96
C VAL A 147 -0.64 14.17 -3.96
N PRO A 148 0.09 15.27 -4.27
CA PRO A 148 1.25 15.21 -5.15
C PRO A 148 2.34 14.26 -4.65
N ALA A 149 3.11 13.67 -5.58
CA ALA A 149 4.10 12.64 -5.28
C ALA A 149 5.13 13.04 -4.22
N ALA A 150 5.53 14.31 -4.19
CA ALA A 150 6.47 14.85 -3.22
C ALA A 150 5.97 14.77 -1.75
N HIS A 151 4.66 14.75 -1.55
CA HIS A 151 3.98 14.81 -0.25
C HIS A 151 3.29 13.51 0.16
N MET A 152 3.35 12.46 -0.68
CA MET A 152 2.63 11.20 -0.43
C MET A 152 3.03 10.49 0.88
N TRP A 153 4.25 10.77 1.37
CA TRP A 153 4.76 10.19 2.62
C TRP A 153 4.67 11.10 3.84
N ASP A 154 4.14 12.32 3.71
CA ASP A 154 3.92 13.21 4.85
C ASP A 154 2.79 12.67 5.75
N ASP A 155 1.72 12.15 5.14
CA ASP A 155 0.67 11.33 5.76
C ASP A 155 0.20 10.28 4.75
N VAL A 156 0.80 9.10 4.84
CA VAL A 156 0.56 8.04 3.86
C VAL A 156 -0.85 7.43 3.96
N VAL A 157 -1.46 7.44 5.14
CA VAL A 157 -2.84 6.95 5.34
C VAL A 157 -3.82 7.91 4.68
N HIS A 158 -3.66 9.22 4.88
CA HIS A 158 -4.43 10.25 4.19
C HIS A 158 -4.23 10.15 2.67
N THR A 159 -3.00 10.02 2.22
CA THR A 159 -2.67 9.88 0.79
C THR A 159 -3.39 8.70 0.16
N CYS A 160 -3.28 7.51 0.75
CA CYS A 160 -3.92 6.30 0.23
C CYS A 160 -5.45 6.38 0.32
N GLY A 161 -6.00 6.98 1.37
CA GLY A 161 -7.43 7.25 1.50
C GLY A 161 -8.00 8.15 0.39
N ASN A 162 -7.13 8.92 -0.29
CA ASN A 162 -7.48 9.88 -1.34
C ASN A 162 -6.93 9.51 -2.73
N GLN A 163 -6.47 8.28 -2.93
CA GLN A 163 -6.18 7.70 -4.25
C GLN A 163 -7.33 6.75 -4.62
N ARG A 164 -8.36 7.29 -5.26
CA ARG A 164 -9.67 6.65 -5.42
C ARG A 164 -10.05 6.46 -6.89
N ILE A 165 -11.07 5.64 -7.14
CA ILE A 165 -11.65 5.44 -8.48
C ILE A 165 -13.07 5.99 -8.48
N PHE A 166 -13.38 6.77 -9.53
CA PHE A 166 -14.66 7.45 -9.77
C PHE A 166 -15.32 6.92 -11.03
N CYS A 167 -16.64 7.10 -11.14
CA CYS A 167 -17.37 6.73 -12.36
C CYS A 167 -16.88 7.47 -13.60
N SER A 168 -16.55 8.76 -13.45
CA SER A 168 -16.14 9.66 -14.54
C SER A 168 -15.41 10.88 -13.97
N ARG A 169 -14.90 11.74 -14.86
CA ARG A 169 -14.35 13.05 -14.50
C ARG A 169 -15.39 13.93 -13.80
N ASP A 170 -16.64 13.93 -14.26
CA ASP A 170 -17.71 14.72 -13.63
C ASP A 170 -17.92 14.32 -12.16
N CYS A 171 -17.78 13.04 -11.83
CA CYS A 171 -17.81 12.57 -10.44
C CYS A 171 -16.60 13.05 -9.62
N VAL A 172 -15.43 13.17 -10.23
CA VAL A 172 -14.25 13.77 -9.57
C VAL A 172 -14.54 15.24 -9.28
N ASP A 173 -14.96 16.00 -10.27
CA ASP A 173 -15.22 17.44 -10.16
C ASP A 173 -16.30 17.76 -9.10
N ALA A 174 -17.38 16.96 -9.07
CA ALA A 174 -18.42 17.07 -8.04
C ALA A 174 -17.86 16.78 -6.63
N TRP A 175 -17.04 15.74 -6.49
CA TRP A 175 -16.45 15.38 -5.21
C TRP A 175 -15.46 16.46 -4.72
N LEU A 176 -14.63 17.00 -5.60
CA LEU A 176 -13.69 18.09 -5.26
C LEU A 176 -14.45 19.33 -4.81
N HIS A 177 -15.54 19.72 -5.53
CA HIS A 177 -16.40 20.83 -5.15
C HIS A 177 -17.02 20.61 -3.75
N ASP A 178 -17.61 19.43 -3.51
CA ASP A 178 -18.34 19.14 -2.27
C ASP A 178 -17.42 19.02 -1.04
N THR A 179 -16.15 18.59 -1.27
CA THR A 179 -15.17 18.42 -0.19
C THR A 179 -14.23 19.63 -0.04
N GLY A 180 -14.29 20.59 -0.96
CA GLY A 180 -13.41 21.76 -0.95
C GLY A 180 -11.93 21.44 -1.17
N GLN A 181 -11.64 20.34 -1.91
CA GLN A 181 -10.29 19.90 -2.21
C GLN A 181 -9.77 20.53 -3.50
N ASP A 182 -8.44 20.67 -3.58
CA ASP A 182 -7.78 21.11 -4.80
C ASP A 182 -7.77 19.99 -5.86
N GLU A 183 -7.60 20.37 -7.12
CA GLU A 183 -7.46 19.44 -8.23
C GLU A 183 -6.19 18.58 -8.02
N GLY A 184 -6.36 17.26 -8.05
CA GLY A 184 -5.25 16.32 -8.02
C GLY A 184 -4.84 15.86 -9.43
N TYR A 185 -4.53 14.60 -9.59
CA TYR A 185 -4.19 13.98 -10.87
C TYR A 185 -5.23 12.93 -11.24
N VAL A 186 -5.75 13.01 -12.46
CA VAL A 186 -6.73 12.06 -13.00
C VAL A 186 -6.09 11.23 -14.10
N MET A 187 -6.31 9.93 -14.08
CA MET A 187 -5.87 8.99 -15.10
C MET A 187 -6.95 7.93 -15.37
N ASP A 188 -6.91 7.29 -16.52
CA ASP A 188 -7.74 6.14 -16.83
C ASP A 188 -7.27 4.85 -16.15
N LEU A 189 -8.09 3.79 -16.21
CA LEU A 189 -7.76 2.51 -15.60
C LEU A 189 -6.54 1.84 -16.25
N SER A 190 -6.32 2.08 -17.55
CA SER A 190 -5.17 1.55 -18.26
C SER A 190 -3.86 2.15 -17.73
N THR A 191 -3.82 3.45 -17.57
CA THR A 191 -2.65 4.15 -16.98
C THR A 191 -2.42 3.72 -15.54
N LEU A 192 -3.50 3.59 -14.73
CA LEU A 192 -3.42 3.08 -13.36
C LEU A 192 -2.84 1.65 -13.32
N TRP A 193 -3.29 0.77 -14.20
CA TRP A 193 -2.81 -0.60 -14.29
C TRP A 193 -1.31 -0.64 -14.65
N HIS A 194 -0.87 0.12 -15.65
CA HIS A 194 0.55 0.20 -16.01
C HIS A 194 1.39 0.79 -14.87
N LEU A 195 0.87 1.80 -14.15
CA LEU A 195 1.50 2.35 -12.97
C LEU A 195 1.67 1.30 -11.85
N ALA A 196 0.71 0.40 -11.72
CA ALA A 196 0.70 -0.63 -10.69
C ALA A 196 1.59 -1.84 -11.01
N ALA A 197 1.72 -2.20 -12.31
CA ALA A 197 2.25 -3.47 -12.77
C ALA A 197 3.64 -3.83 -12.24
N HIS A 198 4.57 -2.88 -12.16
CA HIS A 198 5.96 -3.14 -11.77
C HIS A 198 6.46 -2.27 -10.61
N TRP A 199 5.57 -1.49 -9.99
CA TRP A 199 5.99 -0.58 -8.92
C TRP A 199 6.55 -1.31 -7.70
N TYR A 200 5.96 -2.45 -7.38
CA TYR A 200 6.31 -3.25 -6.21
C TYR A 200 7.19 -4.47 -6.50
N ASP A 201 7.78 -4.56 -7.69
CA ASP A 201 8.65 -5.67 -8.06
C ASP A 201 9.73 -5.92 -7.01
N GLY A 202 9.90 -7.18 -6.61
CA GLY A 202 10.86 -7.60 -5.60
C GLY A 202 10.48 -7.29 -4.15
N ARG A 203 9.35 -6.62 -3.88
CA ARG A 203 8.94 -6.20 -2.52
C ARG A 203 8.87 -7.35 -1.52
N LEU A 204 8.48 -8.54 -1.96
CA LEU A 204 8.42 -9.76 -1.14
C LEU A 204 9.76 -10.49 -1.04
N SER A 205 10.78 -10.05 -1.77
CA SER A 205 12.09 -10.70 -1.77
C SER A 205 13.00 -10.12 -0.70
N ARG A 206 13.92 -10.96 -0.21
CA ARG A 206 15.00 -10.51 0.67
C ARG A 206 15.90 -9.49 -0.03
N GLY A 207 16.34 -8.49 0.72
CA GLY A 207 17.22 -7.44 0.20
C GLY A 207 16.51 -6.45 -0.72
N TYR A 208 15.18 -6.39 -0.70
CA TYR A 208 14.44 -5.39 -1.46
C TYR A 208 14.88 -3.97 -1.11
N VAL A 209 15.23 -3.22 -2.13
CA VAL A 209 15.58 -1.80 -2.02
C VAL A 209 14.52 -0.98 -2.78
N ARG A 210 14.03 0.08 -2.13
CA ARG A 210 13.10 1.01 -2.79
C ARG A 210 13.79 1.72 -3.96
N ARG A 211 13.00 2.08 -4.96
CA ARG A 211 13.52 2.84 -6.11
C ARG A 211 14.10 4.17 -5.63
N GLU A 212 15.30 4.48 -6.08
CA GLU A 212 15.89 5.80 -5.94
C GLU A 212 15.05 6.84 -6.71
N PRO A 213 15.04 8.13 -6.30
CA PRO A 213 14.19 9.15 -6.92
C PRO A 213 14.31 9.23 -8.45
N SER A 214 15.53 9.10 -9.00
CA SER A 214 15.74 9.11 -10.45
C SER A 214 15.09 7.90 -11.14
N ALA A 215 15.28 6.70 -10.60
CA ALA A 215 14.67 5.48 -11.14
C ALA A 215 13.14 5.49 -10.99
N ALA A 216 12.62 6.11 -9.93
CA ALA A 216 11.19 6.33 -9.76
C ALA A 216 10.64 7.31 -10.82
N ALA A 217 11.34 8.42 -11.07
CA ALA A 217 10.96 9.38 -12.11
C ALA A 217 10.97 8.76 -13.51
N ASP A 218 11.98 7.96 -13.83
CA ASP A 218 12.05 7.25 -15.11
C ASP A 218 10.91 6.22 -15.26
N TYR A 219 10.60 5.48 -14.19
CA TYR A 219 9.44 4.58 -14.18
C TYR A 219 8.14 5.33 -14.46
N LEU A 220 7.87 6.45 -13.77
CA LEU A 220 6.66 7.24 -13.94
C LEU A 220 6.54 7.79 -15.37
N ARG A 221 7.63 8.28 -15.97
CA ARG A 221 7.64 8.72 -17.38
C ARG A 221 7.33 7.57 -18.34
N ASN A 222 7.91 6.40 -18.10
CA ASN A 222 7.72 5.23 -18.97
C ASN A 222 6.26 4.73 -18.98
N VAL A 223 5.52 4.92 -17.90
CA VAL A 223 4.09 4.60 -17.84
C VAL A 223 3.19 5.75 -18.31
N GLY A 224 3.78 6.81 -18.88
CA GLY A 224 3.04 7.92 -19.49
C GLY A 224 2.64 9.04 -18.54
N LEU A 225 3.15 9.05 -17.30
CA LEU A 225 2.87 10.12 -16.34
C LEU A 225 3.80 11.32 -16.57
N SER A 226 3.31 12.52 -16.32
CA SER A 226 4.04 13.75 -16.53
C SER A 226 3.55 14.88 -15.61
N GLY A 227 4.34 15.95 -15.54
CA GLY A 227 3.97 17.20 -14.87
C GLY A 227 4.37 17.25 -13.40
N THR A 228 4.15 18.44 -12.83
CA THR A 228 4.60 18.80 -11.47
C THR A 228 3.99 17.95 -10.36
N PHE A 229 2.78 17.38 -10.59
CA PHE A 229 2.14 16.47 -9.64
C PHE A 229 3.04 15.25 -9.33
N TRP A 230 3.74 14.74 -10.33
CA TRP A 230 4.65 13.59 -10.22
C TRP A 230 6.12 14.00 -9.97
N GLY A 231 6.41 15.30 -9.91
CA GLY A 231 7.79 15.81 -9.80
C GLY A 231 8.61 15.61 -11.07
N LEU A 232 7.95 15.63 -12.24
CA LEU A 232 8.52 15.36 -13.57
C LEU A 232 8.56 16.60 -14.44
#